data_87dea2156dd8bfd2874314975abeab86
#
_entry.id   87dea2156dd8bfd2874314975abeab86
#
_cell.length_a   1.000
_cell.length_b   1.000
_cell.length_c   1.000
_cell.angle_alpha   90.00
_cell.angle_beta   90.00
_cell.angle_gamma   90.00
#
_symmetry.space_group_name_H-M   'P 1'
#
loop_
_entity.id
_entity.type
_entity.pdbx_description
1 polymer ?
#
loop_
_entity_poly.entity_id
_entity_poly.type
_entity_poly.pdbx_seq_one_letter_code
_entity_poly.pdbx_strand_id
1 'polypeptide(L)'
;MFKLTTKFHVFVFLFLGIFAFSQEKKQFPNVSGLLQRIIPNMKIDSWLLIHKSYGKDNVLKQVGRVKDYTSPSSGFNIGIAEEDEFYYIVYSAGGKTEYVTNPEELKKFIGKADDVQEAAVLAAADGYIIDEEFKDMAGNYSEDKSNYYLDLGKLTSKECPYQKKHYTLTVNKVSGIITEVKDNGAYIELYNKKCTNNPRLLKIEKKEEPKDDPKKKPSRSRR
;
A
#
# COMPACT_ATOMS: atom_id res chain seq x y z
N MET A 1 29.70 -18.23 -54.92
CA MET A 1 28.80 -17.10 -54.60
C MET A 1 27.68 -17.56 -53.68
N PHE A 2 27.99 -18.12 -52.48
CA PHE A 2 27.01 -18.62 -51.52
C PHE A 2 27.61 -18.64 -50.10
N LYS A 3 27.82 -17.45 -49.48
CA LYS A 3 28.21 -17.34 -48.05
C LYS A 3 27.62 -16.08 -47.33
N LEU A 4 26.68 -15.37 -47.97
CA LEU A 4 26.15 -14.11 -47.37
C LEU A 4 24.77 -14.23 -46.75
N THR A 5 24.04 -15.30 -47.01
CA THR A 5 22.65 -15.45 -46.58
C THR A 5 22.49 -15.99 -45.14
N THR A 6 23.44 -16.77 -44.62
CA THR A 6 23.34 -17.40 -43.32
C THR A 6 23.55 -16.42 -42.15
N LYS A 7 24.35 -15.37 -42.35
CA LYS A 7 24.58 -14.36 -41.26
C LYS A 7 23.42 -13.39 -41.10
N PHE A 8 22.61 -13.17 -42.14
CA PHE A 8 21.47 -12.26 -42.10
C PHE A 8 20.28 -12.87 -41.30
N HIS A 9 20.08 -14.18 -41.39
CA HIS A 9 19.02 -14.85 -40.68
C HIS A 9 19.25 -14.94 -39.17
N VAL A 10 20.49 -15.08 -38.71
CA VAL A 10 20.84 -15.08 -37.28
C VAL A 10 20.61 -13.70 -36.66
N PHE A 11 20.85 -12.61 -37.41
CA PHE A 11 20.65 -11.24 -36.91
C PHE A 11 19.14 -10.88 -36.76
N VAL A 12 18.28 -11.39 -37.65
CA VAL A 12 16.85 -11.18 -37.62
C VAL A 12 16.22 -11.96 -36.45
N PHE A 13 16.72 -13.16 -36.14
CA PHE A 13 16.25 -13.94 -34.95
C PHE A 13 16.69 -13.33 -33.64
N LEU A 14 17.83 -12.64 -33.57
CA LEU A 14 18.30 -11.96 -32.37
C LEU A 14 17.46 -10.69 -32.08
N PHE A 15 16.92 -10.04 -33.09
CA PHE A 15 16.04 -8.87 -32.92
C PHE A 15 14.59 -9.22 -32.55
N LEU A 16 14.12 -10.42 -32.88
CA LEU A 16 12.78 -10.88 -32.52
C LEU A 16 12.66 -11.30 -31.05
N GLY A 17 13.78 -11.51 -30.37
CA GLY A 17 13.80 -11.93 -28.94
C GLY A 17 13.71 -10.77 -27.93
N ILE A 18 13.70 -9.51 -28.35
CA ILE A 18 13.73 -8.33 -27.45
C ILE A 18 12.35 -7.67 -27.31
N PHE A 19 11.29 -8.25 -27.82
CA PHE A 19 9.95 -7.91 -27.34
C PHE A 19 9.75 -8.56 -25.97
N ALA A 20 10.55 -8.12 -24.99
CA ALA A 20 10.18 -8.25 -23.61
C ALA A 20 8.81 -7.56 -23.49
N PHE A 21 7.76 -8.35 -23.28
CA PHE A 21 6.43 -7.85 -22.93
C PHE A 21 6.60 -7.05 -21.64
N SER A 22 6.86 -5.76 -21.76
CA SER A 22 6.66 -4.84 -20.65
C SER A 22 5.17 -4.91 -20.37
N GLN A 23 4.81 -5.61 -19.29
CA GLN A 23 3.44 -5.66 -18.83
C GLN A 23 3.01 -4.22 -18.53
N GLU A 24 2.01 -3.73 -19.26
CA GLU A 24 1.49 -2.39 -19.06
C GLU A 24 0.94 -2.26 -17.65
N LYS A 25 1.51 -1.34 -16.88
CA LYS A 25 1.03 -1.03 -15.53
C LYS A 25 -0.19 -0.13 -15.61
N LYS A 26 -1.24 -0.50 -14.89
CA LYS A 26 -2.50 0.24 -14.77
C LYS A 26 -2.64 0.76 -13.34
N GLN A 27 -3.02 2.01 -13.17
CA GLN A 27 -3.22 2.60 -11.85
C GLN A 27 -4.57 2.18 -11.26
N PHE A 28 -4.60 1.99 -9.94
CA PHE A 28 -5.85 1.82 -9.21
C PHE A 28 -6.64 3.14 -9.14
N PRO A 29 -7.98 3.09 -9.11
CA PRO A 29 -8.79 4.21 -8.70
C PRO A 29 -8.48 4.58 -7.23
N ASN A 30 -9.10 5.64 -6.72
CA ASN A 30 -9.03 5.93 -5.29
C ASN A 30 -9.75 4.85 -4.46
N VAL A 31 -9.52 4.86 -3.15
CA VAL A 31 -10.07 3.89 -2.20
C VAL A 31 -11.59 3.75 -2.32
N SER A 32 -12.32 4.87 -2.39
CA SER A 32 -13.78 4.84 -2.54
C SER A 32 -14.20 4.18 -3.86
N GLY A 33 -13.49 4.44 -4.94
CA GLY A 33 -13.74 3.83 -6.24
C GLY A 33 -13.45 2.33 -6.27
N LEU A 34 -12.46 1.85 -5.51
CA LEU A 34 -12.21 0.42 -5.34
C LEU A 34 -13.33 -0.25 -4.56
N LEU A 35 -13.71 0.31 -3.42
CA LEU A 35 -14.78 -0.22 -2.59
C LEU A 35 -16.12 -0.29 -3.32
N GLN A 36 -16.41 0.64 -4.22
CA GLN A 36 -17.64 0.60 -5.03
C GLN A 36 -17.68 -0.58 -6.01
N ARG A 37 -16.56 -1.21 -6.31
CA ARG A 37 -16.47 -2.34 -7.24
C ARG A 37 -16.64 -3.70 -6.58
N ILE A 38 -16.53 -3.80 -5.26
CA ILE A 38 -16.67 -5.06 -4.55
C ILE A 38 -18.04 -5.72 -4.80
N ILE A 39 -18.03 -7.03 -4.92
CA ILE A 39 -19.21 -7.87 -5.06
C ILE A 39 -19.18 -8.89 -3.91
N PRO A 40 -20.24 -8.98 -3.10
CA PRO A 40 -20.25 -9.94 -2.01
C PRO A 40 -20.29 -11.38 -2.53
N ASN A 41 -19.40 -12.23 -2.05
CA ASN A 41 -19.38 -13.65 -2.37
C ASN A 41 -20.22 -14.46 -1.36
N MET A 42 -21.35 -13.91 -0.97
CA MET A 42 -22.30 -14.54 -0.07
C MET A 42 -23.73 -14.23 -0.50
N LYS A 43 -24.67 -15.11 -0.13
CA LYS A 43 -26.09 -14.90 -0.49
C LYS A 43 -26.68 -13.80 0.40
N ILE A 44 -26.89 -12.63 -0.17
CA ILE A 44 -27.52 -11.47 0.47
C ILE A 44 -28.66 -10.94 -0.38
N ASP A 45 -29.64 -10.32 0.27
CA ASP A 45 -30.83 -9.77 -0.40
C ASP A 45 -30.60 -8.32 -0.86
N SER A 46 -29.91 -7.54 -0.02
CA SER A 46 -29.60 -6.13 -0.29
C SER A 46 -28.46 -5.65 0.58
N TRP A 47 -27.76 -4.60 0.14
CA TRP A 47 -26.64 -4.02 0.92
C TRP A 47 -26.34 -2.58 0.52
N LEU A 48 -25.71 -1.87 1.45
CA LEU A 48 -25.20 -0.51 1.30
C LEU A 48 -23.72 -0.50 1.69
N LEU A 49 -22.90 0.17 0.88
CA LEU A 49 -21.56 0.62 1.28
C LEU A 49 -21.66 2.08 1.66
N ILE A 50 -21.17 2.42 2.84
CA ILE A 50 -21.30 3.76 3.40
C ILE A 50 -19.91 4.25 3.85
N HIS A 51 -19.58 5.47 3.47
CA HIS A 51 -18.47 6.23 4.00
C HIS A 51 -19.01 7.19 5.05
N LYS A 52 -18.60 7.01 6.29
CA LYS A 52 -18.92 7.93 7.38
C LYS A 52 -17.76 8.90 7.56
N SER A 53 -18.05 10.19 7.43
CA SER A 53 -17.08 11.28 7.55
C SER A 53 -17.69 12.40 8.39
N TYR A 54 -17.00 12.82 9.45
CA TYR A 54 -17.47 13.85 10.39
C TYR A 54 -18.89 13.62 10.89
N GLY A 55 -19.20 12.36 11.22
CA GLY A 55 -20.51 11.94 11.73
C GLY A 55 -21.64 11.84 10.71
N LYS A 56 -21.38 12.10 9.43
CA LYS A 56 -22.36 12.01 8.33
C LYS A 56 -22.15 10.75 7.51
N ASP A 57 -23.24 10.07 7.22
CA ASP A 57 -23.28 8.89 6.37
C ASP A 57 -23.42 9.28 4.90
N ASN A 58 -22.49 8.80 4.06
CA ASN A 58 -22.42 8.99 2.64
C ASN A 58 -22.56 7.63 1.94
N VAL A 59 -23.70 7.35 1.32
CA VAL A 59 -23.91 6.08 0.63
C VAL A 59 -23.13 6.09 -0.69
N LEU A 60 -22.11 5.24 -0.79
CA LEU A 60 -21.25 5.10 -1.96
C LEU A 60 -21.81 4.09 -2.97
N LYS A 61 -22.46 3.02 -2.46
CA LYS A 61 -23.07 1.98 -3.31
C LYS A 61 -24.30 1.42 -2.62
N GLN A 62 -25.33 1.18 -3.40
CA GLN A 62 -26.56 0.56 -2.94
C GLN A 62 -26.99 -0.54 -3.92
N VAL A 63 -27.29 -1.71 -3.37
CA VAL A 63 -27.87 -2.84 -4.09
C VAL A 63 -29.13 -3.29 -3.33
N GLY A 64 -30.29 -3.18 -3.98
CA GLY A 64 -31.56 -3.44 -3.31
C GLY A 64 -31.91 -2.37 -2.26
N ARG A 65 -32.74 -2.75 -1.30
CA ARG A 65 -33.21 -1.86 -0.22
C ARG A 65 -32.95 -2.49 1.14
N VAL A 66 -32.00 -1.95 1.88
CA VAL A 66 -31.81 -2.28 3.30
C VAL A 66 -32.79 -1.43 4.11
N LYS A 67 -33.57 -2.06 4.99
CA LYS A 67 -34.52 -1.40 5.88
C LYS A 67 -33.95 -1.31 7.28
N ASP A 68 -34.32 -0.25 8.00
CA ASP A 68 -34.17 -0.10 9.45
C ASP A 68 -32.76 -0.45 9.97
N TYR A 69 -31.73 0.27 9.47
CA TYR A 69 -30.39 0.16 10.02
C TYR A 69 -30.01 1.40 10.85
N THR A 70 -29.11 1.20 11.80
CA THR A 70 -28.52 2.27 12.62
C THR A 70 -27.04 2.40 12.26
N SER A 71 -26.58 3.64 12.05
CA SER A 71 -25.17 3.91 11.76
C SER A 71 -24.28 3.46 12.94
N PRO A 72 -23.27 2.61 12.72
CA PRO A 72 -22.38 2.15 13.77
C PRO A 72 -21.46 3.28 14.26
N SER A 73 -20.87 3.09 15.45
CA SER A 73 -19.89 4.02 16.02
C SER A 73 -18.49 3.86 15.46
N SER A 74 -18.20 2.75 14.78
CA SER A 74 -16.90 2.44 14.17
C SER A 74 -17.09 1.61 12.91
N GLY A 75 -16.05 1.55 12.07
CA GLY A 75 -16.04 0.79 10.85
C GLY A 75 -14.63 0.33 10.48
N PHE A 76 -14.43 -0.05 9.23
CA PHE A 76 -13.14 -0.42 8.70
C PHE A 76 -12.52 0.74 7.90
N ASN A 77 -11.19 0.74 7.86
CA ASN A 77 -10.42 1.57 6.96
C ASN A 77 -9.51 0.68 6.11
N ILE A 78 -9.37 1.03 4.85
CA ILE A 78 -8.40 0.45 3.94
C ILE A 78 -7.47 1.58 3.48
N GLY A 79 -6.18 1.47 3.83
CA GLY A 79 -5.21 2.53 3.62
C GLY A 79 -4.87 3.30 4.89
N ILE A 80 -4.45 4.54 4.75
CA ILE A 80 -4.16 5.43 5.88
C ILE A 80 -5.47 6.07 6.29
N ALA A 81 -5.94 5.72 7.48
CA ALA A 81 -7.15 6.30 8.05
C ALA A 81 -6.93 7.76 8.45
N GLU A 82 -7.88 8.62 8.12
CA GLU A 82 -8.02 9.94 8.71
C GLU A 82 -8.83 9.83 10.01
N GLU A 83 -8.61 10.76 10.93
CA GLU A 83 -9.40 10.82 12.16
C GLU A 83 -10.88 11.12 11.80
N ASP A 84 -11.81 10.44 12.50
CA ASP A 84 -13.26 10.57 12.32
C ASP A 84 -13.84 10.11 10.97
N GLU A 85 -13.07 9.33 10.20
CA GLU A 85 -13.53 8.74 8.94
C GLU A 85 -13.40 7.23 8.94
N PHE A 86 -14.42 6.54 8.43
CA PHE A 86 -14.39 5.10 8.23
C PHE A 86 -15.46 4.64 7.24
N TYR A 87 -15.30 3.43 6.74
CA TYR A 87 -16.28 2.75 5.91
C TYR A 87 -17.00 1.67 6.70
N TYR A 88 -18.23 1.39 6.33
CA TYR A 88 -18.94 0.22 6.80
C TYR A 88 -19.92 -0.27 5.73
N ILE A 89 -20.27 -1.55 5.82
CA ILE A 89 -21.32 -2.13 4.99
C ILE A 89 -22.46 -2.55 5.92
N VAL A 90 -23.66 -2.29 5.49
CA VAL A 90 -24.87 -2.86 6.10
C VAL A 90 -25.57 -3.71 5.05
N TYR A 91 -25.96 -4.93 5.40
CA TYR A 91 -26.59 -5.85 4.48
C TYR A 91 -27.74 -6.61 5.12
N SER A 92 -28.67 -7.09 4.27
CA SER A 92 -29.77 -7.93 4.70
C SER A 92 -29.57 -9.35 4.17
N ALA A 93 -29.64 -10.33 5.06
CA ALA A 93 -29.56 -11.74 4.74
C ALA A 93 -30.60 -12.53 5.53
N GLY A 94 -31.51 -13.19 4.81
CA GLY A 94 -32.57 -13.97 5.45
C GLY A 94 -33.47 -13.17 6.39
N GLY A 95 -33.72 -11.90 6.06
CA GLY A 95 -34.55 -10.98 6.85
C GLY A 95 -33.88 -10.36 8.08
N LYS A 96 -32.59 -10.59 8.28
CA LYS A 96 -31.78 -9.97 9.36
C LYS A 96 -30.90 -8.88 8.78
N THR A 97 -30.69 -7.81 9.55
CA THR A 97 -29.71 -6.76 9.25
C THR A 97 -28.40 -7.06 9.94
N GLU A 98 -27.34 -7.13 9.16
CA GLU A 98 -25.97 -7.44 9.59
C GLU A 98 -25.02 -6.35 9.11
N TYR A 99 -23.82 -6.28 9.72
CA TYR A 99 -22.84 -5.24 9.47
C TYR A 99 -21.47 -5.83 9.14
N VAL A 100 -20.69 -5.06 8.37
CA VAL A 100 -19.24 -5.22 8.18
C VAL A 100 -18.59 -3.96 8.73
N THR A 101 -17.89 -4.09 9.84
CA THR A 101 -17.31 -2.95 10.57
C THR A 101 -15.81 -3.07 10.82
N ASN A 102 -15.20 -4.16 10.37
CA ASN A 102 -13.78 -4.39 10.50
C ASN A 102 -13.20 -5.12 9.27
N PRO A 103 -11.87 -5.10 9.08
CA PRO A 103 -11.22 -5.71 7.92
C PRO A 103 -11.47 -7.22 7.78
N GLU A 104 -11.56 -7.96 8.89
CA GLU A 104 -11.81 -9.40 8.85
C GLU A 104 -13.22 -9.74 8.36
N GLU A 105 -14.22 -8.94 8.77
CA GLU A 105 -15.59 -9.05 8.26
C GLU A 105 -15.65 -8.66 6.77
N LEU A 106 -14.88 -7.63 6.36
CA LEU A 106 -14.78 -7.23 4.95
C LEU A 106 -14.21 -8.37 4.09
N LYS A 107 -13.15 -9.04 4.55
CA LYS A 107 -12.60 -10.21 3.86
C LYS A 107 -13.62 -11.34 3.75
N LYS A 108 -14.40 -11.61 4.77
CA LYS A 108 -15.47 -12.61 4.73
C LYS A 108 -16.60 -12.21 3.77
N PHE A 109 -16.95 -10.93 3.73
CA PHE A 109 -17.98 -10.40 2.86
C PHE A 109 -17.61 -10.52 1.38
N ILE A 110 -16.37 -10.18 1.02
CA ILE A 110 -15.83 -10.32 -0.33
C ILE A 110 -15.56 -11.80 -0.65
N GLY A 111 -14.99 -12.54 0.31
CA GLY A 111 -14.58 -13.94 0.12
C GLY A 111 -13.38 -14.05 -0.80
N LYS A 112 -13.58 -14.63 -1.98
CA LYS A 112 -12.55 -14.79 -3.00
C LYS A 112 -12.51 -13.55 -3.90
N ALA A 113 -11.32 -13.07 -4.25
CA ALA A 113 -11.19 -12.02 -5.24
C ALA A 113 -11.54 -12.55 -6.64
N ASP A 114 -12.53 -11.96 -7.28
CA ASP A 114 -12.95 -12.30 -8.64
C ASP A 114 -12.30 -11.37 -9.68
N ASP A 115 -11.81 -10.21 -9.27
CA ASP A 115 -11.05 -9.28 -10.09
C ASP A 115 -9.88 -8.63 -9.35
N VAL A 116 -9.10 -7.82 -10.05
CA VAL A 116 -7.91 -7.16 -9.49
C VAL A 116 -8.26 -6.08 -8.47
N GLN A 117 -9.43 -5.47 -8.56
CA GLN A 117 -9.88 -4.44 -7.62
C GLN A 117 -10.24 -5.08 -6.29
N GLU A 118 -10.93 -6.20 -6.27
CA GLU A 118 -11.20 -6.97 -5.06
C GLU A 118 -9.93 -7.53 -4.45
N ALA A 119 -8.98 -8.00 -5.28
CA ALA A 119 -7.66 -8.43 -4.81
C ALA A 119 -6.93 -7.28 -4.08
N ALA A 120 -7.01 -6.05 -4.60
CA ALA A 120 -6.42 -4.88 -3.94
C ALA A 120 -7.13 -4.53 -2.64
N VAL A 121 -8.47 -4.63 -2.57
CA VAL A 121 -9.24 -4.40 -1.34
C VAL A 121 -8.90 -5.45 -0.27
N LEU A 122 -8.78 -6.73 -0.64
CA LEU A 122 -8.37 -7.79 0.27
C LEU A 122 -6.95 -7.60 0.79
N ALA A 123 -6.01 -7.20 -0.09
CA ALA A 123 -4.66 -6.84 0.34
C ALA A 123 -4.66 -5.63 1.28
N ALA A 124 -5.51 -4.63 1.01
CA ALA A 124 -5.63 -3.46 1.87
C ALA A 124 -6.25 -3.82 3.24
N ALA A 125 -7.16 -4.77 3.30
CA ALA A 125 -7.66 -5.33 4.56
C ALA A 125 -6.56 -6.06 5.37
N ASP A 126 -5.50 -6.55 4.71
CA ASP A 126 -4.29 -7.10 5.35
C ASP A 126 -3.23 -6.02 5.68
N GLY A 127 -3.60 -4.74 5.56
CA GLY A 127 -2.77 -3.59 5.95
C GLY A 127 -1.82 -3.09 4.86
N TYR A 128 -2.02 -3.48 3.60
CA TYR A 128 -1.38 -2.83 2.47
C TYR A 128 -2.10 -1.52 2.11
N ILE A 129 -1.42 -0.64 1.40
CA ILE A 129 -1.91 0.72 1.09
C ILE A 129 -1.90 0.91 -0.42
N ILE A 130 -3.03 1.33 -0.97
CA ILE A 130 -3.08 1.93 -2.30
C ILE A 130 -2.69 3.39 -2.11
N ASP A 131 -1.43 3.72 -2.40
CA ASP A 131 -0.90 5.05 -2.16
C ASP A 131 -1.29 6.00 -3.29
N GLU A 132 -2.27 6.87 -3.02
CA GLU A 132 -2.81 7.79 -4.02
C GLU A 132 -1.83 8.89 -4.44
N GLU A 133 -0.83 9.20 -3.59
CA GLU A 133 0.21 10.18 -3.89
C GLU A 133 1.35 9.57 -4.73
N PHE A 134 1.63 8.28 -4.53
CA PHE A 134 2.73 7.56 -5.17
C PHE A 134 2.22 6.38 -6.02
N LYS A 135 1.20 6.62 -6.84
CA LYS A 135 0.53 5.57 -7.63
C LYS A 135 1.49 4.79 -8.53
N ASP A 136 2.49 5.43 -9.10
CA ASP A 136 3.47 4.75 -9.95
C ASP A 136 4.35 3.76 -9.20
N MET A 137 4.50 3.94 -7.88
CA MET A 137 5.27 3.05 -7.01
C MET A 137 4.38 2.04 -6.28
N ALA A 138 3.27 2.52 -5.69
CA ALA A 138 2.51 1.76 -4.71
C ALA A 138 0.98 1.95 -4.85
N GLY A 139 0.48 2.10 -6.05
CA GLY A 139 -0.95 2.27 -6.36
C GLY A 139 -1.32 1.76 -7.75
N ASN A 140 -0.63 0.74 -8.23
CA ASN A 140 -0.80 0.23 -9.59
C ASN A 140 -0.74 -1.30 -9.64
N TYR A 141 -1.05 -1.86 -10.80
CA TYR A 141 -1.00 -3.27 -11.04
C TYR A 141 -0.64 -3.59 -12.49
N SER A 142 -0.16 -4.77 -12.70
CA SER A 142 -0.07 -5.43 -14.00
C SER A 142 -0.68 -6.84 -13.91
N GLU A 143 -0.88 -7.48 -15.05
CA GLU A 143 -1.48 -8.80 -15.07
C GLU A 143 -0.96 -9.66 -16.22
N ASP A 144 -0.92 -10.95 -16.01
CA ASP A 144 -0.74 -11.94 -17.07
C ASP A 144 -1.97 -12.86 -17.17
N LYS A 145 -1.83 -14.00 -17.87
CA LYS A 145 -2.93 -14.96 -18.02
C LYS A 145 -3.38 -15.58 -16.71
N SER A 146 -2.50 -15.71 -15.73
CA SER A 146 -2.69 -16.50 -14.52
C SER A 146 -2.73 -15.66 -13.24
N ASN A 147 -2.09 -14.50 -13.24
CA ASN A 147 -1.86 -13.72 -12.03
C ASN A 147 -2.14 -12.23 -12.23
N TYR A 148 -2.51 -11.57 -11.13
CA TYR A 148 -2.39 -10.14 -10.92
C TYR A 148 -1.12 -9.86 -10.13
N TYR A 149 -0.41 -8.79 -10.47
CA TYR A 149 0.75 -8.27 -9.76
C TYR A 149 0.39 -6.89 -9.23
N LEU A 150 0.18 -6.79 -7.93
CA LEU A 150 -0.25 -5.57 -7.26
C LEU A 150 0.98 -4.87 -6.68
N ASP A 151 1.28 -3.66 -7.11
CA ASP A 151 2.29 -2.80 -6.51
C ASP A 151 1.62 -1.90 -5.47
N LEU A 152 1.83 -2.21 -4.19
CA LEU A 152 1.18 -1.58 -3.04
C LEU A 152 2.20 -1.10 -2.01
N GLY A 153 1.79 -0.12 -1.21
CA GLY A 153 2.56 0.36 -0.07
C GLY A 153 2.28 -0.43 1.20
N LYS A 154 3.13 -0.26 2.21
CA LYS A 154 2.85 -0.62 3.60
C LYS A 154 3.54 0.36 4.53
N LEU A 155 2.81 0.89 5.50
CA LEU A 155 3.37 1.71 6.55
C LEU A 155 4.08 0.81 7.55
N THR A 156 5.41 0.85 7.57
CA THR A 156 6.24 -0.01 8.42
C THR A 156 6.71 0.68 9.67
N SER A 157 6.72 2.02 9.67
CA SER A 157 7.02 2.82 10.87
C SER A 157 6.24 4.14 10.82
N LYS A 158 5.61 4.51 11.95
CA LYS A 158 4.90 5.79 12.14
C LYS A 158 5.77 6.87 12.81
N GLU A 159 6.91 6.47 13.37
CA GLU A 159 7.71 7.34 14.23
C GLU A 159 8.99 7.83 13.56
N CYS A 160 10.12 7.24 13.92
CA CYS A 160 11.44 7.71 13.52
C CYS A 160 12.31 6.55 13.03
N PRO A 161 12.53 6.44 11.70
CA PRO A 161 11.94 7.25 10.64
C PRO A 161 10.46 6.92 10.41
N TYR A 162 9.67 7.89 9.92
CA TYR A 162 8.41 7.54 9.27
C TYR A 162 8.74 6.81 7.97
N GLN A 163 8.22 5.59 7.78
CA GLN A 163 8.63 4.75 6.66
C GLN A 163 7.45 4.06 6.01
N LYS A 164 7.37 4.21 4.69
CA LYS A 164 6.52 3.38 3.83
C LYS A 164 7.40 2.52 2.93
N LYS A 165 7.09 1.23 2.82
CA LYS A 165 7.75 0.30 1.91
C LYS A 165 6.83 -0.09 0.76
N HIS A 166 7.46 -0.37 -0.39
CA HIS A 166 6.80 -0.89 -1.58
C HIS A 166 6.83 -2.42 -1.58
N TYR A 167 5.69 -3.01 -1.87
CA TYR A 167 5.52 -4.46 -2.01
C TYR A 167 4.87 -4.79 -3.35
N THR A 168 5.36 -5.86 -3.99
CA THR A 168 4.67 -6.48 -5.12
C THR A 168 4.03 -7.78 -4.62
N LEU A 169 2.70 -7.86 -4.72
CA LEU A 169 1.92 -9.04 -4.36
C LEU A 169 1.48 -9.77 -5.62
N THR A 170 1.77 -11.06 -5.69
CA THR A 170 1.27 -11.94 -6.76
C THR A 170 -0.01 -12.59 -6.30
N VAL A 171 -1.12 -12.34 -6.99
CA VAL A 171 -2.43 -12.93 -6.71
C VAL A 171 -2.84 -13.85 -7.86
N ASN A 172 -3.09 -15.11 -7.55
CA ASN A 172 -3.53 -16.07 -8.56
C ASN A 172 -5.01 -15.80 -8.95
N LYS A 173 -5.29 -15.61 -10.23
CA LYS A 173 -6.62 -15.26 -10.75
C LYS A 173 -7.68 -16.34 -10.50
N VAL A 174 -7.29 -17.61 -10.47
CA VAL A 174 -8.21 -18.72 -10.29
C VAL A 174 -8.61 -18.87 -8.82
N SER A 175 -7.64 -18.83 -7.92
CA SER A 175 -7.88 -19.00 -6.48
C SER A 175 -8.24 -17.69 -5.77
N GLY A 176 -7.88 -16.52 -6.30
CA GLY A 176 -8.02 -15.23 -5.66
C GLY A 176 -7.10 -15.04 -4.44
N ILE A 177 -6.05 -15.87 -4.30
CA ILE A 177 -5.17 -15.90 -3.13
C ILE A 177 -3.82 -15.26 -3.48
N ILE A 178 -3.25 -14.53 -2.52
CA ILE A 178 -1.86 -14.03 -2.61
C ILE A 178 -0.93 -15.24 -2.50
N THR A 179 -0.14 -15.49 -3.53
CA THR A 179 0.81 -16.60 -3.62
C THR A 179 2.24 -16.18 -3.30
N GLU A 180 2.57 -14.90 -3.49
CA GLU A 180 3.89 -14.37 -3.25
C GLU A 180 3.81 -12.92 -2.79
N VAL A 181 4.71 -12.53 -1.87
CA VAL A 181 4.89 -11.15 -1.41
C VAL A 181 6.37 -10.81 -1.51
N LYS A 182 6.69 -9.83 -2.35
CA LYS A 182 8.05 -9.33 -2.53
C LYS A 182 8.20 -7.94 -1.90
N ASP A 183 9.13 -7.78 -0.95
CA ASP A 183 9.53 -6.48 -0.39
C ASP A 183 10.53 -5.82 -1.35
N ASN A 184 10.18 -4.68 -1.92
CA ASN A 184 11.00 -3.90 -2.84
C ASN A 184 11.74 -2.75 -2.13
N GLY A 185 11.64 -2.65 -0.80
CA GLY A 185 12.31 -1.65 0.01
C GLY A 185 11.48 -0.39 0.27
N ALA A 186 12.07 0.56 0.98
CA ALA A 186 11.42 1.81 1.33
C ALA A 186 11.36 2.76 0.13
N TYR A 187 10.19 3.35 -0.13
CA TYR A 187 10.02 4.44 -1.10
C TYR A 187 9.78 5.80 -0.43
N ILE A 188 9.39 5.78 0.85
CA ILE A 188 9.35 6.96 1.72
C ILE A 188 10.09 6.65 2.99
N GLU A 189 11.02 7.52 3.36
CA GLU A 189 11.73 7.48 4.63
C GLU A 189 12.02 8.91 5.11
N LEU A 190 11.30 9.32 6.16
CA LEU A 190 11.38 10.68 6.68
C LEU A 190 11.95 10.68 8.09
N TYR A 191 13.03 11.44 8.28
CA TYR A 191 13.69 11.64 9.56
C TYR A 191 13.33 13.02 10.09
N ASN A 192 12.79 13.09 11.28
CA ASN A 192 12.63 14.35 11.99
C ASN A 192 13.85 14.65 12.88
N LYS A 193 13.90 15.85 13.48
CA LYS A 193 15.04 16.27 14.34
C LYS A 193 15.23 15.44 15.61
N LYS A 194 14.19 14.69 16.01
CA LYS A 194 14.24 13.83 17.22
C LYS A 194 14.77 12.43 16.93
N CYS A 195 14.97 12.08 15.65
CA CYS A 195 15.51 10.78 15.28
C CYS A 195 16.99 10.66 15.68
N THR A 196 17.28 9.79 16.63
CA THR A 196 18.67 9.53 17.09
C THR A 196 19.57 8.97 15.99
N ASN A 197 18.98 8.26 15.01
CA ASN A 197 19.68 7.63 13.89
C ASN A 197 19.51 8.39 12.58
N ASN A 198 19.28 9.70 12.63
CA ASN A 198 19.10 10.49 11.42
C ASN A 198 20.44 10.62 10.66
N PRO A 199 20.57 10.01 9.46
CA PRO A 199 21.80 10.04 8.67
C PRO A 199 22.16 11.44 8.17
N ARG A 200 21.21 12.40 8.21
CA ARG A 200 21.43 13.80 7.83
C ARG A 200 21.98 14.66 8.97
N LEU A 201 21.98 14.17 10.21
CA LEU A 201 22.64 14.84 11.31
C LEU A 201 24.14 14.61 11.15
N LEU A 202 24.89 15.63 10.77
CA LEU A 202 26.34 15.62 10.79
C LEU A 202 26.78 15.29 12.22
N LYS A 203 27.56 14.23 12.41
CA LYS A 203 28.28 13.99 13.64
C LYS A 203 29.33 15.12 13.75
N ILE A 204 29.00 16.15 14.49
CA ILE A 204 29.99 17.14 14.90
C ILE A 204 30.88 16.41 15.91
N GLU A 205 32.02 15.91 15.46
CA GLU A 205 33.07 15.48 16.37
C GLU A 205 33.43 16.72 17.20
N LYS A 206 33.14 16.68 18.52
CA LYS A 206 33.65 17.68 19.44
C LYS A 206 35.17 17.63 19.32
N LYS A 207 35.74 18.63 18.63
CA LYS A 207 37.19 18.87 18.69
C LYS A 207 37.49 19.02 20.16
N GLU A 208 38.27 18.10 20.72
CA GLU A 208 38.78 18.25 22.10
C GLU A 208 39.47 19.62 22.18
N GLU A 209 38.97 20.48 23.06
CA GLU A 209 39.63 21.75 23.34
C GLU A 209 41.08 21.41 23.77
N PRO A 210 42.08 22.12 23.21
CA PRO A 210 43.48 21.88 23.63
C PRO A 210 43.51 22.06 25.14
N LYS A 211 43.96 21.05 25.88
CA LYS A 211 44.20 21.16 27.32
C LYS A 211 45.18 22.29 27.52
N ASP A 212 44.77 23.39 28.14
CA ASP A 212 45.63 24.48 28.54
C ASP A 212 46.80 23.91 29.34
N ASP A 213 48.00 24.04 28.80
CA ASP A 213 49.25 23.72 29.52
C ASP A 213 49.31 24.55 30.82
N PRO A 214 49.59 23.94 31.95
CA PRO A 214 49.68 24.67 33.22
C PRO A 214 50.79 25.70 33.12
N LYS A 215 50.39 26.99 33.13
CA LYS A 215 51.29 28.15 33.06
C LYS A 215 52.48 28.00 33.97
N LYS A 216 53.70 27.90 33.41
CA LYS A 216 54.94 28.04 34.11
C LYS A 216 54.95 29.34 34.92
N LYS A 217 54.96 29.22 36.26
CA LYS A 217 55.13 30.38 37.14
C LYS A 217 56.48 31.07 36.85
N PRO A 218 56.50 32.41 36.69
CA PRO A 218 57.74 33.14 36.48
C PRO A 218 58.64 33.03 37.75
N SER A 219 59.87 32.62 37.58
CA SER A 219 60.86 32.57 38.64
C SER A 219 61.17 34.01 39.08
N ARG A 220 60.92 34.31 40.33
CA ARG A 220 61.30 35.57 40.99
C ARG A 220 62.85 35.60 41.20
N SER A 221 63.52 36.36 40.35
CA SER A 221 64.94 36.73 40.63
C SER A 221 65.01 37.62 41.86
N ARG A 222 65.66 37.20 42.88
CA ARG A 222 66.08 38.09 44.03
C ARG A 222 67.36 38.83 43.63
N ARG A 223 67.31 40.13 43.76
CA ARG A 223 68.45 41.01 44.02
C ARG A 223 68.40 41.49 45.49
#